data_07bb1d830374eea0eff64d2dc9a8cf7d
#
_entry.id   07bb1d830374eea0eff64d2dc9a8cf7d
#
_cell.length_a   1.000
_cell.length_b   1.000
_cell.length_c   1.000
_cell.angle_alpha   90.00
_cell.angle_beta   90.00
_cell.angle_gamma   90.00
#
_symmetry.space_group_name_H-M   'P 1'
#
loop_
_entity.id
_entity.type
_entity.pdbx_description
1 polymer ?
#
loop_
_entity_poly.entity_id
_entity_poly.type
_entity_poly.pdbx_seq_one_letter_code
_entity_poly.pdbx_strand_id
1 'polypeptide(L)'
;MRIKSIVIFAFTVALLTSCGGSKESKAMEQQAEPTDSIVEEVVEEPSFLVKSIEINYDVAGGNKVTFEYDELDRLIKVTSHRNIGTDSEWTIESTVTYGDGVITCDAGMRKLELTLDGDGFVKKSEYISEGEGIVQRYKYKSGKLSECIDETDCGNSYLWDGGNVNIVKVFSPACDESFSFDSIFYKYGDIDRPNIDVLAFAEEAGFLPGATSVAPKGMVSKFMPMESKTTIYSDAHKIMASSKLKYTYTVDDYQRVTGIECGYNYYDGEEEESGTFSVKVNY
;
A
#
# COMPACT_ATOMS: atom_id res chain seq x y z
N MET A 1 25.60 14.00 14.49
CA MET A 1 24.36 13.40 15.00
C MET A 1 24.05 12.26 14.04
N ARG A 2 24.21 11.00 14.47
CA ARG A 2 24.03 9.84 13.58
C ARG A 2 22.55 9.49 13.58
N ILE A 3 21.87 9.78 12.47
CA ILE A 3 20.51 9.29 12.23
C ILE A 3 20.65 7.78 12.05
N LYS A 4 20.26 7.03 13.08
CA LYS A 4 20.07 5.59 12.95
C LYS A 4 18.81 5.42 12.09
N SER A 5 18.99 5.00 10.85
CA SER A 5 17.87 4.58 9.99
C SER A 5 17.19 3.42 10.68
N ILE A 6 16.05 3.68 11.29
CA ILE A 6 15.19 2.65 11.88
C ILE A 6 14.41 2.06 10.71
N VAL A 7 14.86 0.90 10.25
CA VAL A 7 14.11 0.11 9.28
C VAL A 7 13.01 -0.61 10.05
N ILE A 8 11.83 0.00 10.12
CA ILE A 8 10.63 -0.69 10.57
C ILE A 8 10.20 -1.58 9.41
N PHE A 9 10.54 -2.88 9.46
CA PHE A 9 9.95 -3.89 8.60
C PHE A 9 8.51 -4.17 9.05
N ALA A 10 7.62 -3.23 8.82
CA ALA A 10 6.21 -3.54 8.80
C ALA A 10 5.84 -3.87 7.34
N PHE A 11 5.87 -5.14 6.98
CA PHE A 11 5.24 -5.61 5.75
C PHE A 11 3.72 -5.43 5.88
N THR A 12 3.27 -4.21 5.71
CA THR A 12 1.84 -3.94 5.56
C THR A 12 1.48 -4.20 4.11
N VAL A 13 1.12 -5.44 3.82
CA VAL A 13 0.51 -5.77 2.52
C VAL A 13 -0.92 -5.24 2.55
N ALA A 14 -1.10 -4.02 2.12
CA ALA A 14 -2.41 -3.44 1.90
C ALA A 14 -2.69 -3.36 0.40
N LEU A 15 -3.77 -3.96 -0.04
CA LEU A 15 -4.01 -4.23 -1.45
C LEU A 15 -5.44 -3.89 -1.88
N LEU A 16 -5.63 -3.35 -3.08
CA LEU A 16 -6.86 -2.77 -3.62
C LEU A 16 -7.65 -3.71 -4.54
N THR A 17 -8.96 -3.59 -4.52
CA THR A 17 -9.82 -4.09 -5.61
C THR A 17 -10.62 -2.95 -6.20
N SER A 18 -10.45 -2.69 -7.49
CA SER A 18 -11.40 -1.94 -8.30
C SER A 18 -12.47 -2.91 -8.82
N CYS A 19 -13.72 -2.70 -8.45
CA CYS A 19 -14.86 -3.37 -9.09
C CYS A 19 -15.43 -2.48 -10.19
N GLY A 20 -15.06 -2.75 -11.43
CA GLY A 20 -15.73 -2.23 -12.61
C GLY A 20 -17.03 -2.98 -12.85
N GLY A 21 -18.16 -2.34 -12.59
CA GLY A 21 -19.49 -2.84 -13.01
C GLY A 21 -19.86 -2.33 -14.38
N SER A 22 -19.80 -3.17 -15.41
CA SER A 22 -20.34 -2.87 -16.72
C SER A 22 -21.88 -2.87 -16.69
N LYS A 23 -22.50 -1.74 -17.02
CA LYS A 23 -23.92 -1.67 -17.40
C LYS A 23 -24.00 -1.57 -18.91
N GLU A 24 -24.58 -2.60 -19.51
CA GLU A 24 -25.07 -2.56 -20.90
C GLU A 24 -26.18 -1.50 -21.02
N SER A 25 -26.00 -0.51 -21.90
CA SER A 25 -27.04 0.40 -22.32
C SER A 25 -27.51 0.03 -23.74
N LYS A 26 -28.79 -0.32 -23.85
CA LYS A 26 -29.48 -0.53 -25.12
C LYS A 26 -29.61 0.80 -25.87
N ALA A 27 -29.18 0.79 -27.13
CA ALA A 27 -29.42 1.86 -28.07
C ALA A 27 -30.92 2.01 -28.37
N MET A 28 -31.43 3.22 -28.25
CA MET A 28 -32.69 3.65 -28.88
C MET A 28 -32.35 4.78 -29.86
N GLU A 29 -32.59 4.48 -31.14
CA GLU A 29 -32.53 5.44 -32.24
C GLU A 29 -33.68 6.44 -32.10
N GLN A 30 -33.37 7.75 -32.04
CA GLN A 30 -34.33 8.82 -32.30
C GLN A 30 -33.73 9.86 -33.22
N GLN A 31 -34.55 10.25 -34.21
CA GLN A 31 -34.31 11.19 -35.29
C GLN A 31 -33.92 12.59 -34.79
N ALA A 32 -32.99 13.20 -35.51
CA ALA A 32 -32.52 14.56 -35.31
C ALA A 32 -33.50 15.59 -35.88
N GLU A 33 -33.83 16.61 -35.09
CA GLU A 33 -34.17 17.96 -35.54
C GLU A 33 -33.04 18.93 -35.19
N PRO A 34 -32.73 19.95 -35.99
CA PRO A 34 -31.61 20.81 -35.76
C PRO A 34 -31.97 21.88 -34.71
N THR A 35 -31.36 21.78 -33.55
CA THR A 35 -31.50 22.77 -32.50
C THR A 35 -30.13 23.44 -32.23
N ASP A 36 -30.13 24.72 -32.04
CA ASP A 36 -29.01 25.61 -31.74
C ASP A 36 -27.93 24.97 -30.90
N SER A 37 -26.68 25.19 -31.31
CA SER A 37 -25.48 24.72 -30.61
C SER A 37 -25.36 25.33 -29.21
N ILE A 38 -26.00 24.72 -28.24
CA ILE A 38 -25.57 24.83 -26.85
C ILE A 38 -24.27 24.03 -26.79
N VAL A 39 -23.17 24.73 -26.60
CA VAL A 39 -21.90 24.08 -26.22
C VAL A 39 -22.17 23.48 -24.83
N GLU A 40 -22.58 22.22 -24.79
CA GLU A 40 -22.55 21.46 -23.53
C GLU A 40 -21.09 21.45 -23.07
N GLU A 41 -20.84 22.14 -21.99
CA GLU A 41 -19.59 22.02 -21.26
C GLU A 41 -19.48 20.58 -20.83
N VAL A 42 -18.63 19.82 -21.51
CA VAL A 42 -18.36 18.41 -21.15
C VAL A 42 -17.71 18.46 -19.77
N VAL A 43 -18.53 18.25 -18.75
CA VAL A 43 -18.06 18.05 -17.39
C VAL A 43 -17.35 16.69 -17.40
N GLU A 44 -16.01 16.69 -17.49
CA GLU A 44 -15.22 15.49 -17.37
C GLU A 44 -15.54 14.82 -16.02
N GLU A 45 -15.92 13.55 -16.05
CA GLU A 45 -16.10 12.79 -14.82
C GLU A 45 -14.77 12.73 -14.05
N PRO A 46 -14.79 12.93 -12.73
CA PRO A 46 -13.58 12.95 -11.94
C PRO A 46 -12.87 11.59 -11.99
N SER A 47 -11.57 11.60 -12.29
CA SER A 47 -10.74 10.40 -12.21
C SER A 47 -10.61 9.98 -10.74
N PHE A 48 -10.69 8.66 -10.48
CA PHE A 48 -10.42 8.06 -9.18
C PHE A 48 -9.03 7.43 -9.10
N LEU A 49 -8.24 7.53 -10.19
CA LEU A 49 -6.87 7.05 -10.21
C LEU A 49 -5.91 8.10 -9.62
N VAL A 50 -5.18 7.73 -8.60
CA VAL A 50 -4.14 8.57 -8.02
C VAL A 50 -3.00 8.74 -9.01
N LYS A 51 -2.70 9.96 -9.42
CA LYS A 51 -1.59 10.29 -10.34
C LYS A 51 -0.28 10.55 -9.62
N SER A 52 -0.35 11.15 -8.44
CA SER A 52 0.84 11.34 -7.62
C SER A 52 0.51 11.50 -6.14
N ILE A 53 1.52 11.25 -5.31
CA ILE A 53 1.54 11.61 -3.90
C ILE A 53 2.80 12.43 -3.60
N GLU A 54 2.68 13.39 -2.69
CA GLU A 54 3.78 14.18 -2.16
C GLU A 54 3.81 13.96 -0.64
N ILE A 55 4.96 13.54 -0.12
CA ILE A 55 5.13 13.18 1.28
C ILE A 55 6.10 14.18 1.90
N ASN A 56 5.66 14.87 2.93
CA ASN A 56 6.46 15.85 3.65
C ASN A 56 6.65 15.37 5.08
N TYR A 57 7.91 15.33 5.50
CA TYR A 57 8.32 15.04 6.87
C TYR A 57 8.71 16.36 7.55
N ASP A 58 8.66 16.38 8.88
CA ASP A 58 9.12 17.56 9.67
C ASP A 58 10.64 17.82 9.56
N VAL A 59 11.36 16.90 8.91
CA VAL A 59 12.80 17.01 8.59
C VAL A 59 13.00 17.36 7.12
N ALA A 60 14.16 17.92 6.78
CA ALA A 60 14.48 18.33 5.42
C ALA A 60 14.38 17.15 4.42
N GLY A 61 13.78 17.41 3.27
CA GLY A 61 13.67 16.49 2.15
C GLY A 61 12.29 15.82 2.05
N GLY A 62 11.48 16.28 1.11
CA GLY A 62 10.21 15.63 0.74
C GLY A 62 10.41 14.45 -0.20
N ASN A 63 9.37 13.65 -0.36
CA ASN A 63 9.31 12.60 -1.37
C ASN A 63 8.12 12.84 -2.28
N LYS A 64 8.28 12.48 -3.56
CA LYS A 64 7.18 12.50 -4.53
C LYS A 64 7.13 11.19 -5.28
N VAL A 65 5.96 10.59 -5.39
CA VAL A 65 5.72 9.38 -6.17
C VAL A 65 4.70 9.68 -7.24
N THR A 66 4.96 9.28 -8.49
CA THR A 66 4.05 9.40 -9.62
C THR A 66 3.68 8.03 -10.16
N PHE A 67 2.48 7.91 -10.70
CA PHE A 67 1.88 6.68 -11.16
C PHE A 67 1.40 6.83 -12.60
N GLU A 68 1.68 5.83 -13.44
CA GLU A 68 1.18 5.74 -14.80
C GLU A 68 0.33 4.48 -14.96
N TYR A 69 -0.76 4.58 -15.71
CA TYR A 69 -1.74 3.53 -15.89
C TYR A 69 -1.92 3.21 -17.38
N ASP A 70 -2.31 1.98 -17.69
CA ASP A 70 -2.73 1.58 -19.03
C ASP A 70 -4.22 1.92 -19.29
N GLU A 71 -4.69 1.58 -20.48
CA GLU A 71 -6.08 1.79 -20.92
C GLU A 71 -7.12 0.98 -20.12
N LEU A 72 -6.67 0.04 -19.29
CA LEU A 72 -7.49 -0.78 -18.39
C LEU A 72 -7.38 -0.33 -16.92
N ASP A 73 -6.88 0.89 -16.68
CA ASP A 73 -6.65 1.46 -15.36
C ASP A 73 -5.69 0.64 -14.47
N ARG A 74 -4.84 -0.19 -15.08
CA ARG A 74 -3.84 -0.97 -14.36
C ARG A 74 -2.54 -0.17 -14.26
N LEU A 75 -1.94 -0.16 -13.07
CA LEU A 75 -0.64 0.48 -12.82
C LEU A 75 0.45 -0.15 -13.67
N ILE A 76 1.15 0.63 -14.51
CA ILE A 76 2.23 0.15 -15.36
C ILE A 76 3.60 0.73 -15.01
N LYS A 77 3.63 1.87 -14.31
CA LYS A 77 4.90 2.49 -13.90
C LYS A 77 4.73 3.29 -12.63
N VAL A 78 5.77 3.23 -11.79
CA VAL A 78 5.92 4.08 -10.59
C VAL A 78 7.27 4.75 -10.63
N THR A 79 7.30 6.08 -10.44
CA THR A 79 8.53 6.85 -10.30
C THR A 79 8.55 7.49 -8.92
N SER A 80 9.56 7.19 -8.11
CA SER A 80 9.73 7.72 -6.76
C SER A 80 10.96 8.63 -6.71
N HIS A 81 10.73 9.92 -6.43
CA HIS A 81 11.77 10.90 -6.10
C HIS A 81 11.87 11.02 -4.59
N ARG A 82 13.05 10.87 -4.07
CA ARG A 82 13.33 10.85 -2.63
C ARG A 82 14.28 11.96 -2.23
N ASN A 83 14.13 12.46 -0.99
CA ASN A 83 14.96 13.48 -0.38
C ASN A 83 15.08 14.75 -1.25
N ILE A 84 13.99 15.17 -1.88
CA ILE A 84 13.94 16.28 -2.84
C ILE A 84 14.51 17.55 -2.18
N GLY A 85 15.47 18.20 -2.88
CA GLY A 85 16.11 19.42 -2.43
C GLY A 85 17.26 19.20 -1.43
N THR A 86 17.74 17.99 -1.27
CA THR A 86 18.92 17.66 -0.44
C THR A 86 20.08 17.09 -1.28
N ASP A 87 21.29 17.04 -0.72
CA ASP A 87 22.45 16.41 -1.37
C ASP A 87 22.29 14.88 -1.55
N SER A 88 21.28 14.28 -0.91
CA SER A 88 20.96 12.86 -0.98
C SER A 88 19.75 12.58 -1.85
N GLU A 89 19.39 13.50 -2.75
CA GLU A 89 18.26 13.32 -3.68
C GLU A 89 18.55 12.18 -4.67
N TRP A 90 17.57 11.32 -4.88
CA TRP A 90 17.65 10.24 -5.83
C TRP A 90 16.28 9.85 -6.38
N THR A 91 16.29 9.15 -7.51
CA THR A 91 15.08 8.69 -8.21
C THR A 91 15.18 7.20 -8.48
N ILE A 92 14.09 6.47 -8.27
CA ILE A 92 13.93 5.10 -8.69
C ILE A 92 12.64 4.96 -9.51
N GLU A 93 12.73 4.21 -10.60
CA GLU A 93 11.58 3.84 -11.43
C GLU A 93 11.36 2.34 -11.34
N SER A 94 10.10 1.93 -11.30
CA SER A 94 9.72 0.53 -11.49
C SER A 94 8.61 0.42 -12.53
N THR A 95 8.71 -0.62 -13.35
CA THR A 95 7.68 -0.99 -14.33
C THR A 95 6.86 -2.16 -13.79
N VAL A 96 5.56 -2.15 -14.07
CA VAL A 96 4.66 -3.25 -13.74
C VAL A 96 4.16 -3.88 -15.02
N THR A 97 4.33 -5.18 -15.15
CA THR A 97 3.86 -5.95 -16.31
C THR A 97 2.90 -7.05 -15.87
N TYR A 98 1.89 -7.30 -16.71
CA TYR A 98 0.85 -8.29 -16.48
C TYR A 98 0.96 -9.39 -17.54
N GLY A 99 1.38 -10.58 -17.12
CA GLY A 99 1.45 -11.78 -17.94
C GLY A 99 0.31 -12.76 -17.64
N ASP A 100 0.38 -13.95 -18.24
CA ASP A 100 -0.58 -15.02 -18.01
C ASP A 100 -0.36 -15.64 -16.60
N GLY A 101 -1.17 -15.19 -15.66
CA GLY A 101 -1.11 -15.61 -14.25
C GLY A 101 0.13 -15.10 -13.49
N VAL A 102 0.83 -14.08 -14.00
CA VAL A 102 2.00 -13.48 -13.33
C VAL A 102 1.92 -11.96 -13.42
N ILE A 103 2.20 -11.28 -12.32
CA ILE A 103 2.43 -9.84 -12.28
C ILE A 103 3.89 -9.63 -11.87
N THR A 104 4.61 -8.80 -12.62
CA THR A 104 6.01 -8.48 -12.34
C THR A 104 6.17 -6.99 -12.09
N CYS A 105 6.82 -6.64 -10.99
CA CYS A 105 7.26 -5.30 -10.68
C CYS A 105 8.79 -5.28 -10.71
N ASP A 106 9.38 -4.47 -11.58
CA ASP A 106 10.82 -4.48 -11.88
C ASP A 106 11.41 -3.07 -11.77
N ALA A 107 12.39 -2.90 -10.90
CA ALA A 107 13.18 -1.69 -10.73
C ALA A 107 14.69 -1.94 -11.00
N GLY A 108 15.00 -2.84 -11.93
CA GLY A 108 16.36 -3.18 -12.34
C GLY A 108 17.03 -4.17 -11.38
N MET A 109 17.72 -3.70 -10.35
CA MET A 109 18.38 -4.59 -9.38
C MET A 109 17.43 -5.27 -8.40
N ARG A 110 16.17 -4.87 -8.39
CA ARG A 110 15.11 -5.39 -7.51
C ARG A 110 13.88 -5.74 -8.32
N LYS A 111 13.34 -6.91 -8.09
CA LYS A 111 12.20 -7.44 -8.82
C LYS A 111 11.25 -8.17 -7.87
N LEU A 112 9.95 -8.00 -8.07
CA LEU A 112 8.92 -8.79 -7.41
C LEU A 112 8.11 -9.50 -8.49
N GLU A 113 7.98 -10.81 -8.37
CA GLU A 113 7.06 -11.61 -9.18
C GLU A 113 5.93 -12.15 -8.30
N LEU A 114 4.69 -11.91 -8.71
CA LEU A 114 3.49 -12.44 -8.09
C LEU A 114 2.87 -13.48 -9.00
N THR A 115 2.88 -14.75 -8.59
CA THR A 115 2.18 -15.81 -9.30
C THR A 115 0.75 -15.92 -8.79
N LEU A 116 -0.22 -15.85 -9.72
CA LEU A 116 -1.65 -15.93 -9.42
C LEU A 116 -2.17 -17.36 -9.58
N ASP A 117 -3.24 -17.70 -8.88
CA ASP A 117 -4.06 -18.88 -9.16
C ASP A 117 -5.11 -18.60 -10.23
N GLY A 118 -5.94 -19.61 -10.57
CA GLY A 118 -6.99 -19.50 -11.59
C GLY A 118 -8.11 -18.52 -11.24
N ASP A 119 -8.24 -18.14 -9.98
CA ASP A 119 -9.23 -17.18 -9.47
C ASP A 119 -8.66 -15.76 -9.32
N GLY A 120 -7.36 -15.56 -9.62
CA GLY A 120 -6.66 -14.31 -9.57
C GLY A 120 -6.12 -13.94 -8.18
N PHE A 121 -6.04 -14.89 -7.23
CA PHE A 121 -5.37 -14.70 -5.96
C PHE A 121 -3.87 -15.00 -6.08
N VAL A 122 -3.03 -14.23 -5.38
CA VAL A 122 -1.60 -14.56 -5.30
C VAL A 122 -1.41 -15.86 -4.54
N LYS A 123 -0.79 -16.84 -5.16
CA LYS A 123 -0.39 -18.09 -4.48
C LYS A 123 1.06 -18.09 -4.02
N LYS A 124 1.92 -17.32 -4.72
CA LYS A 124 3.35 -17.20 -4.46
C LYS A 124 3.82 -15.80 -4.84
N SER A 125 4.74 -15.23 -4.06
CA SER A 125 5.59 -14.13 -4.50
C SER A 125 7.05 -14.54 -4.44
N GLU A 126 7.87 -13.89 -5.28
CA GLU A 126 9.31 -14.01 -5.27
C GLU A 126 9.92 -12.62 -5.38
N TYR A 127 10.55 -12.16 -4.31
CA TYR A 127 11.29 -10.90 -4.29
C TYR A 127 12.76 -11.20 -4.50
N ILE A 128 13.36 -10.60 -5.53
CA ILE A 128 14.75 -10.77 -5.92
C ILE A 128 15.47 -9.43 -5.72
N SER A 129 16.57 -9.45 -4.98
CA SER A 129 17.45 -8.31 -4.78
C SER A 129 18.90 -8.78 -4.83
N GLU A 130 19.73 -8.19 -5.67
CA GLU A 130 21.17 -8.50 -5.81
C GLU A 130 21.48 -10.00 -6.02
N GLY A 131 20.54 -10.73 -6.64
CA GLY A 131 20.66 -12.16 -6.92
C GLY A 131 20.21 -13.10 -5.80
N GLU A 132 19.78 -12.57 -4.67
CA GLU A 132 19.12 -13.33 -3.60
C GLU A 132 17.59 -13.19 -3.71
N GLY A 133 16.88 -14.29 -3.54
CA GLY A 133 15.43 -14.36 -3.64
C GLY A 133 14.77 -14.70 -2.29
N ILE A 134 13.69 -14.00 -1.97
CA ILE A 134 12.80 -14.36 -0.85
C ILE A 134 11.49 -14.81 -1.47
N VAL A 135 11.09 -16.04 -1.16
CA VAL A 135 9.85 -16.64 -1.64
C VAL A 135 8.83 -16.68 -0.52
N GLN A 136 7.62 -16.19 -0.80
CA GLN A 136 6.49 -16.25 0.12
C GLN A 136 5.32 -17.01 -0.50
N ARG A 137 4.56 -17.74 0.31
CA ARG A 137 3.33 -18.45 -0.06
C ARG A 137 2.16 -17.87 0.70
N TYR A 138 1.02 -17.81 0.02
CA TYR A 138 -0.18 -17.12 0.49
C TYR A 138 -1.33 -18.11 0.64
N LYS A 139 -2.07 -17.99 1.74
CA LYS A 139 -3.29 -18.76 1.99
C LYS A 139 -4.47 -17.83 2.19
N TYR A 140 -5.63 -18.26 1.72
CA TYR A 140 -6.88 -17.49 1.79
C TYR A 140 -7.96 -18.26 2.52
N LYS A 141 -8.81 -17.55 3.24
CA LYS A 141 -10.01 -18.08 3.89
C LYS A 141 -11.18 -17.17 3.54
N SER A 142 -12.24 -17.76 2.95
CA SER A 142 -13.41 -17.00 2.50
C SER A 142 -13.07 -15.81 1.59
N GLY A 143 -12.10 -15.98 0.66
CA GLY A 143 -11.65 -14.95 -0.26
C GLY A 143 -10.83 -13.82 0.36
N LYS A 144 -10.35 -13.97 1.58
CA LYS A 144 -9.50 -13.02 2.30
C LYS A 144 -8.16 -13.67 2.65
N LEU A 145 -7.07 -12.90 2.53
CA LEU A 145 -5.74 -13.35 2.94
C LEU A 145 -5.78 -13.75 4.42
N SER A 146 -5.38 -14.98 4.72
CA SER A 146 -5.32 -15.47 6.10
C SER A 146 -3.90 -15.65 6.60
N GLU A 147 -2.97 -15.94 5.70
CA GLU A 147 -1.58 -16.24 6.05
C GLU A 147 -0.65 -15.93 4.88
N CYS A 148 0.54 -15.43 5.18
CA CYS A 148 1.65 -15.29 4.26
C CYS A 148 2.89 -15.85 4.94
N ILE A 149 3.58 -16.84 4.34
CA ILE A 149 4.70 -17.58 4.95
C ILE A 149 5.84 -17.69 3.97
N ASP A 150 7.07 -17.44 4.42
CA ASP A 150 8.29 -17.66 3.65
C ASP A 150 8.79 -19.12 3.74
N GLU A 151 9.96 -19.38 3.17
CA GLU A 151 10.57 -20.73 3.13
C GLU A 151 11.12 -21.19 4.49
N THR A 152 11.24 -20.28 5.45
CA THR A 152 11.69 -20.57 6.82
C THR A 152 10.52 -20.72 7.79
N ASP A 153 9.30 -20.77 7.27
CA ASP A 153 8.05 -20.77 8.03
C ASP A 153 7.82 -19.49 8.87
N CYS A 154 8.57 -18.42 8.57
CA CYS A 154 8.32 -17.08 9.10
C CYS A 154 7.21 -16.40 8.29
N GLY A 155 6.41 -15.59 8.95
CA GLY A 155 5.35 -14.90 8.20
C GLY A 155 4.32 -14.16 9.04
N ASN A 156 3.19 -13.91 8.40
CA ASN A 156 2.10 -13.14 8.95
C ASN A 156 0.78 -13.91 8.89
N SER A 157 -0.03 -13.78 9.92
CA SER A 157 -1.43 -14.18 9.91
C SER A 157 -2.34 -12.95 10.06
N TYR A 158 -3.48 -12.97 9.37
CA TYR A 158 -4.39 -11.85 9.22
C TYR A 158 -5.77 -12.16 9.78
N LEU A 159 -6.25 -11.34 10.69
CA LEU A 159 -7.60 -11.40 11.22
C LEU A 159 -8.43 -10.25 10.64
N TRP A 160 -9.56 -10.59 10.07
CA TRP A 160 -10.46 -9.67 9.37
C TRP A 160 -11.74 -9.42 10.16
N ASP A 161 -12.19 -8.15 10.15
CA ASP A 161 -13.49 -7.76 10.69
C ASP A 161 -14.14 -6.73 9.73
N GLY A 162 -15.42 -6.91 9.42
CA GLY A 162 -16.19 -5.99 8.58
C GLY A 162 -15.60 -5.69 7.19
N GLY A 163 -14.70 -6.56 6.67
CA GLY A 163 -14.00 -6.34 5.39
C GLY A 163 -12.65 -5.63 5.53
N ASN A 164 -12.18 -5.37 6.75
CA ASN A 164 -10.90 -4.75 7.04
C ASN A 164 -9.99 -5.71 7.82
N VAL A 165 -8.68 -5.60 7.62
CA VAL A 165 -7.68 -6.31 8.44
C VAL A 165 -7.65 -5.64 9.81
N ASN A 166 -8.07 -6.34 10.83
CA ASN A 166 -8.09 -5.79 12.18
C ASN A 166 -6.79 -6.06 12.94
N ILE A 167 -6.21 -7.24 12.75
CA ILE A 167 -4.96 -7.64 13.40
C ILE A 167 -4.07 -8.36 12.39
N VAL A 168 -2.80 -8.00 12.37
CA VAL A 168 -1.73 -8.79 11.76
C VAL A 168 -0.85 -9.33 12.88
N LYS A 169 -0.63 -10.64 12.91
CA LYS A 169 0.31 -11.29 13.80
C LYS A 169 1.51 -11.76 13.00
N VAL A 170 2.68 -11.31 13.39
CA VAL A 170 3.95 -11.75 12.83
C VAL A 170 4.45 -12.94 13.64
N PHE A 171 4.92 -13.99 12.99
CA PHE A 171 5.47 -15.15 13.64
C PHE A 171 6.75 -15.61 12.94
N SER A 172 7.67 -16.18 13.73
CA SER A 172 8.95 -16.68 13.26
C SER A 172 9.31 -17.95 14.06
N PRO A 173 8.91 -19.13 13.60
CA PRO A 173 9.18 -20.38 14.31
C PRO A 173 10.66 -20.79 14.32
N ALA A 174 11.47 -20.24 13.40
CA ALA A 174 12.91 -20.51 13.36
C ALA A 174 13.73 -19.70 14.38
N CYS A 175 13.16 -18.67 14.97
CA CYS A 175 13.74 -17.98 16.10
C CYS A 175 13.36 -18.80 17.34
N ASP A 176 14.35 -19.37 18.05
CA ASP A 176 14.16 -20.03 19.36
C ASP A 176 12.99 -19.41 20.11
N GLU A 177 12.32 -20.16 20.99
CA GLU A 177 11.14 -19.74 21.78
C GLU A 177 11.23 -18.30 22.38
N SER A 178 12.35 -17.64 22.14
CA SER A 178 12.74 -16.32 22.57
C SER A 178 12.17 -15.14 21.77
N PHE A 179 11.69 -15.33 20.53
CA PHE A 179 11.11 -14.21 19.75
C PHE A 179 9.60 -14.35 19.67
N SER A 180 8.99 -13.51 20.40
CA SER A 180 7.57 -13.43 20.59
C SER A 180 6.87 -12.66 19.47
N PHE A 181 5.61 -12.85 19.46
CA PHE A 181 4.65 -12.39 18.49
C PHE A 181 4.58 -10.85 18.39
N ASP A 182 4.99 -10.32 17.27
CA ASP A 182 4.65 -8.95 16.90
C ASP A 182 3.18 -8.91 16.51
N SER A 183 2.50 -7.87 16.94
CA SER A 183 1.10 -7.68 16.58
C SER A 183 0.87 -6.26 16.10
N ILE A 184 0.19 -6.14 14.98
CA ILE A 184 -0.26 -4.86 14.45
C ILE A 184 -1.78 -4.82 14.57
N PHE A 185 -2.29 -3.83 15.27
CA PHE A 185 -3.72 -3.58 15.44
C PHE A 185 -4.11 -2.36 14.63
N TYR A 186 -5.24 -2.44 13.92
CA TYR A 186 -5.80 -1.33 13.16
C TYR A 186 -7.18 -0.96 13.66
N LYS A 187 -7.46 0.35 13.65
CA LYS A 187 -8.81 0.89 13.76
C LYS A 187 -9.14 1.62 12.47
N TYR A 188 -10.33 1.42 11.96
CA TYR A 188 -10.79 1.99 10.70
C TYR A 188 -11.89 3.02 10.92
N GLY A 189 -11.97 3.99 10.00
CA GLY A 189 -13.10 4.88 9.81
C GLY A 189 -14.04 4.34 8.72
N ASP A 190 -14.69 5.26 8.05
CA ASP A 190 -15.63 5.04 6.95
C ASP A 190 -15.14 5.63 5.62
N ILE A 191 -13.90 6.08 5.56
CA ILE A 191 -13.28 6.65 4.36
C ILE A 191 -12.79 5.51 3.48
N ASP A 192 -13.33 5.42 2.27
CA ASP A 192 -12.92 4.42 1.29
C ASP A 192 -11.44 4.60 0.89
N ARG A 193 -10.79 3.48 0.66
CA ARG A 193 -9.37 3.46 0.27
C ARG A 193 -9.21 3.92 -1.19
N PRO A 194 -8.19 4.71 -1.53
CA PRO A 194 -7.80 5.00 -2.91
C PRO A 194 -7.42 3.74 -3.70
N ASN A 195 -7.32 3.84 -5.02
CA ASN A 195 -6.91 2.74 -5.91
C ASN A 195 -5.48 2.23 -5.66
N ILE A 196 -4.66 2.97 -4.93
CA ILE A 196 -3.30 2.58 -4.49
C ILE A 196 -3.16 2.73 -2.98
N ASP A 197 -2.19 2.06 -2.38
CA ASP A 197 -1.89 2.22 -0.96
C ASP A 197 -0.99 3.44 -0.70
N VAL A 198 -1.63 4.59 -0.52
CA VAL A 198 -0.93 5.86 -0.28
C VAL A 198 -0.12 5.87 1.02
N LEU A 199 -0.52 5.07 2.03
CA LEU A 199 0.18 4.98 3.31
C LEU A 199 1.44 4.13 3.20
N ALA A 200 1.42 3.05 2.43
CA ALA A 200 2.60 2.21 2.22
C ALA A 200 3.77 3.01 1.62
N PHE A 201 3.49 3.98 0.73
CA PHE A 201 4.53 4.85 0.19
C PHE A 201 5.07 5.87 1.20
N ALA A 202 4.28 6.27 2.18
CA ALA A 202 4.71 7.18 3.23
C ALA A 202 5.54 6.46 4.31
N GLU A 203 5.17 5.23 4.65
CA GLU A 203 5.82 4.44 5.69
C GLU A 203 7.06 3.69 5.18
N GLU A 204 7.10 3.35 3.89
CA GLU A 204 8.21 2.62 3.30
C GLU A 204 9.33 3.52 2.78
N ALA A 205 10.55 3.18 3.13
CA ALA A 205 11.77 3.78 2.57
C ALA A 205 12.03 3.40 1.09
N GLY A 206 11.01 2.95 0.35
CA GLY A 206 11.00 2.80 -1.10
C GLY A 206 11.94 1.74 -1.66
N PHE A 207 11.89 0.50 -1.15
CA PHE A 207 12.74 -0.57 -1.67
C PHE A 207 12.36 -1.02 -3.08
N LEU A 208 11.07 -1.06 -3.40
CA LEU A 208 10.56 -1.37 -4.73
C LEU A 208 9.25 -0.61 -4.97
N PRO A 209 9.32 0.61 -5.54
CA PRO A 209 8.12 1.37 -5.85
C PRO A 209 7.18 0.54 -6.73
N GLY A 210 5.91 0.51 -6.39
CA GLY A 210 4.91 -0.25 -7.14
C GLY A 210 4.64 -1.66 -6.60
N ALA A 211 5.54 -2.30 -5.88
CA ALA A 211 5.30 -3.63 -5.30
C ALA A 211 4.10 -3.63 -4.35
N THR A 212 3.95 -2.57 -3.57
CA THR A 212 2.83 -2.35 -2.64
C THR A 212 1.56 -1.85 -3.32
N SER A 213 1.68 -1.33 -4.55
CA SER A 213 0.55 -0.80 -5.32
C SER A 213 -0.12 -1.84 -6.21
N VAL A 214 0.57 -2.93 -6.49
CA VAL A 214 0.00 -4.05 -7.24
C VAL A 214 -0.76 -4.94 -6.28
N ALA A 215 -2.06 -4.74 -6.25
CA ALA A 215 -2.94 -5.33 -5.26
C ALA A 215 -3.68 -6.55 -5.76
N PRO A 216 -3.27 -7.75 -5.40
CA PRO A 216 -4.03 -8.93 -5.73
C PRO A 216 -5.32 -9.04 -4.91
N LYS A 217 -6.27 -9.74 -5.50
CA LYS A 217 -7.58 -10.02 -4.94
C LYS A 217 -7.50 -10.60 -3.51
N GLY A 218 -8.34 -10.09 -2.62
CA GLY A 218 -8.52 -10.66 -1.27
C GLY A 218 -7.53 -10.20 -0.20
N MET A 219 -6.63 -9.28 -0.52
CA MET A 219 -5.59 -8.83 0.39
C MET A 219 -5.85 -7.46 1.04
N VAL A 220 -6.97 -6.78 0.77
CA VAL A 220 -7.15 -5.36 1.09
C VAL A 220 -8.25 -5.09 2.08
N SER A 221 -7.97 -4.16 2.99
CA SER A 221 -8.99 -3.50 3.79
C SER A 221 -9.84 -2.57 2.93
N LYS A 222 -11.13 -2.51 3.20
CA LYS A 222 -12.09 -1.66 2.49
C LYS A 222 -11.84 -0.18 2.77
N PHE A 223 -11.56 0.16 4.04
CA PHE A 223 -11.45 1.55 4.50
C PHE A 223 -10.01 1.93 4.85
N MET A 224 -9.77 3.23 4.96
CA MET A 224 -8.51 3.79 5.47
C MET A 224 -8.42 3.62 6.99
N PRO A 225 -7.23 3.25 7.54
CA PRO A 225 -7.03 3.13 8.98
C PRO A 225 -7.00 4.52 9.64
N MET A 226 -7.69 4.67 10.77
CA MET A 226 -7.61 5.88 11.62
C MET A 226 -6.50 5.79 12.67
N GLU A 227 -6.12 4.58 13.02
CA GLU A 227 -5.05 4.31 13.97
C GLU A 227 -4.41 2.96 13.64
N SER A 228 -3.09 2.88 13.74
CA SER A 228 -2.37 1.61 13.82
C SER A 228 -1.51 1.57 15.07
N LYS A 229 -1.33 0.38 15.64
CA LYS A 229 -0.44 0.14 16.76
C LYS A 229 0.33 -1.13 16.52
N THR A 230 1.66 -1.02 16.47
CA THR A 230 2.58 -2.16 16.42
C THR A 230 3.20 -2.35 17.79
N THR A 231 3.39 -3.61 18.19
CA THR A 231 4.10 -3.95 19.43
C THR A 231 4.99 -5.16 19.18
N ILE A 232 6.24 -5.03 19.53
CA ILE A 232 7.29 -6.05 19.43
C ILE A 232 7.62 -6.49 20.85
N TYR A 233 7.61 -7.79 21.09
CA TYR A 233 7.88 -8.36 22.40
C TYR A 233 9.16 -9.19 22.37
N SER A 234 9.86 -9.28 23.48
CA SER A 234 10.87 -10.31 23.76
C SER A 234 10.22 -11.61 24.23
N ASP A 235 11.02 -12.67 24.28
CA ASP A 235 10.71 -13.98 24.89
C ASP A 235 10.14 -13.89 26.32
N ALA A 236 10.57 -12.92 27.08
CA ALA A 236 10.04 -12.66 28.42
C ALA A 236 8.73 -11.84 28.42
N HIS A 237 8.03 -11.72 27.27
CA HIS A 237 6.85 -10.87 27.07
C HIS A 237 7.06 -9.40 27.44
N LYS A 238 8.31 -8.93 27.44
CA LYS A 238 8.65 -7.52 27.64
C LYS A 238 8.54 -6.79 26.30
N ILE A 239 7.94 -5.61 26.28
CA ILE A 239 7.89 -4.77 25.09
C ILE A 239 9.32 -4.31 24.77
N MET A 240 9.79 -4.67 23.58
CA MET A 240 11.09 -4.29 23.03
C MET A 240 10.98 -3.01 22.21
N ALA A 241 9.90 -2.89 21.45
CA ALA A 241 9.59 -1.69 20.69
C ALA A 241 8.07 -1.56 20.50
N SER A 242 7.61 -0.36 20.27
CA SER A 242 6.21 -0.14 19.86
C SER A 242 6.10 1.10 19.02
N SER A 243 5.12 1.12 18.12
CA SER A 243 4.73 2.33 17.41
C SER A 243 3.23 2.52 17.47
N LYS A 244 2.81 3.78 17.45
CA LYS A 244 1.41 4.17 17.34
C LYS A 244 1.31 5.29 16.34
N LEU A 245 0.52 5.07 15.29
CA LEU A 245 0.22 6.06 14.28
C LEU A 245 -1.25 6.44 14.35
N LYS A 246 -1.53 7.74 14.17
CA LYS A 246 -2.88 8.27 14.05
C LYS A 246 -2.99 9.07 12.78
N TYR A 247 -4.04 8.82 12.02
CA TYR A 247 -4.26 9.43 10.72
C TYR A 247 -5.50 10.31 10.74
N THR A 248 -5.38 11.48 10.11
CA THR A 248 -6.49 12.38 9.82
C THR A 248 -6.53 12.62 8.33
N TYR A 249 -7.71 12.54 7.72
CA TYR A 249 -7.89 12.60 6.28
C TYR A 249 -8.64 13.85 5.86
N THR A 250 -8.19 14.45 4.76
CA THR A 250 -8.94 15.44 4.00
C THR A 250 -9.50 14.76 2.77
N VAL A 251 -10.78 14.97 2.49
CA VAL A 251 -11.45 14.45 1.30
C VAL A 251 -12.02 15.60 0.48
N ASP A 252 -12.15 15.40 -0.83
CA ASP A 252 -12.83 16.34 -1.72
C ASP A 252 -14.34 16.06 -1.81
N ASP A 253 -15.04 16.81 -2.65
CA ASP A 253 -16.49 16.68 -2.86
C ASP A 253 -16.90 15.31 -3.42
N TYR A 254 -15.97 14.58 -4.03
CA TYR A 254 -16.16 13.21 -4.54
C TYR A 254 -15.77 12.13 -3.52
N GLN A 255 -15.49 12.49 -2.27
CA GLN A 255 -15.05 11.61 -1.19
C GLN A 255 -13.68 10.93 -1.46
N ARG A 256 -12.85 11.50 -2.35
CA ARG A 256 -11.48 11.03 -2.60
C ARG A 256 -10.53 11.63 -1.55
N VAL A 257 -9.62 10.82 -1.04
CA VAL A 257 -8.59 11.29 -0.07
C VAL A 257 -7.60 12.21 -0.78
N THR A 258 -7.59 13.48 -0.46
CA THR A 258 -6.67 14.48 -1.03
C THR A 258 -5.54 14.87 -0.09
N GLY A 259 -5.67 14.56 1.20
CA GLY A 259 -4.65 14.83 2.20
C GLY A 259 -4.69 13.86 3.36
N ILE A 260 -3.54 13.60 3.94
CA ILE A 260 -3.36 12.77 5.14
C ILE A 260 -2.38 13.46 6.06
N GLU A 261 -2.77 13.66 7.31
CA GLU A 261 -1.88 14.04 8.39
C GLU A 261 -1.67 12.84 9.31
N CYS A 262 -0.43 12.50 9.57
CA CYS A 262 -0.07 11.39 10.45
C CYS A 262 0.77 11.87 11.62
N GLY A 263 0.28 11.63 12.84
CA GLY A 263 1.09 11.73 14.05
C GLY A 263 1.59 10.36 14.46
N TYR A 264 2.87 10.24 14.80
CA TYR A 264 3.45 9.00 15.27
C TYR A 264 4.13 9.14 16.63
N ASN A 265 4.07 8.07 17.42
CA ASN A 265 4.90 7.85 18.59
C ASN A 265 5.60 6.51 18.42
N TYR A 266 6.90 6.51 18.64
CA TYR A 266 7.75 5.33 18.55
C TYR A 266 8.52 5.15 19.86
N TYR A 267 8.67 3.91 20.31
CA TYR A 267 9.47 3.50 21.45
C TYR A 267 10.40 2.37 21.02
N ASP A 268 11.69 2.49 21.18
CA ASP A 268 12.71 1.52 20.74
C ASP A 268 13.22 0.60 21.85
N GLY A 269 12.57 0.62 23.02
CA GLY A 269 13.00 -0.11 24.21
C GLY A 269 13.75 0.76 25.22
N GLU A 270 14.26 1.91 24.81
CA GLU A 270 15.04 2.84 25.64
C GLU A 270 14.45 4.25 25.60
N GLU A 271 14.14 4.77 24.41
CA GLU A 271 13.70 6.15 24.20
C GLU A 271 12.36 6.22 23.48
N GLU A 272 11.60 7.28 23.75
CA GLU A 272 10.40 7.62 23.00
C GLU A 272 10.69 8.73 21.99
N GLU A 273 10.27 8.55 20.77
CA GLU A 273 10.30 9.55 19.71
C GLU A 273 8.89 9.81 19.20
N SER A 274 8.58 11.07 18.87
CA SER A 274 7.31 11.44 18.26
C SER A 274 7.54 12.46 17.16
N GLY A 275 6.65 12.47 16.18
CA GLY A 275 6.70 13.42 15.09
C GLY A 275 5.42 13.37 14.26
N THR A 276 5.46 14.11 13.16
CA THR A 276 4.37 14.14 12.19
C THR A 276 4.91 14.03 10.78
N PHE A 277 4.05 13.58 9.87
CA PHE A 277 4.27 13.72 8.44
C PHE A 277 2.93 13.98 7.74
N SER A 278 2.98 14.55 6.55
CA SER A 278 1.80 14.77 5.74
C SER A 278 1.95 14.18 4.35
N VAL A 279 0.83 13.76 3.78
CA VAL A 279 0.74 13.25 2.41
C VAL A 279 -0.31 14.05 1.66
N LYS A 280 0.06 14.58 0.50
CA LYS A 280 -0.86 15.17 -0.47
C LYS A 280 -1.11 14.16 -1.58
N VAL A 281 -2.36 13.92 -1.92
CA VAL A 281 -2.79 12.97 -2.96
C VAL A 281 -3.40 13.77 -4.12
N ASN A 282 -2.93 13.51 -5.34
CA ASN A 282 -3.40 14.15 -6.55
C ASN A 282 -3.97 13.09 -7.53
N TYR A 283 -5.13 13.41 -8.11
CA TYR A 283 -5.88 12.57 -9.04
C TYR A 283 -5.81 13.06 -10.48
#